data_4e587c49b738070768b9d5fa8c88fb45
#
_entry.id   4e587c49b738070768b9d5fa8c88fb45
#
_cell.length_a   1.000
_cell.length_b   1.000
_cell.length_c   1.000
_cell.angle_alpha   90.00
_cell.angle_beta   90.00
_cell.angle_gamma   90.00
#
_symmetry.space_group_name_H-M   'P 1'
#
loop_
_entity.id
_entity.type
_entity.pdbx_description
1 polymer ?
#
loop_
_entity_poly.entity_id
_entity_poly.type
_entity_poly.pdbx_seq_one_letter_code
_entity_poly.pdbx_strand_id
1 'polypeptide(L)'
;MTVNKPNLNNYMISQEEIKSFLEGNDPEEHIVAIEFDYVSDHIYKIKEVPGKGKSIVRDSLIAFAWVGDLKGLNFYQGSKALQKEAMSKYGIIIDKLRTDNNKRLEEGLTFMVKSMKGYRALTQFFRDGGIDPWGEKTKDKFLMLPPVEQYLISKEKRLFKGFEEYNDITRFGFDLETTSLEPKDGRIFMIGMKTNKGFLKVIECKNEDEERRGLVEFFNT
;
A
#
# COMPACT_ATOMS: atom_id res chain seq x y z
N MET A 1 23.12 -25.52 -28.36
CA MET A 1 22.16 -24.41 -28.38
C MET A 1 22.74 -23.27 -27.52
N THR A 2 23.28 -22.27 -28.17
CA THR A 2 23.85 -21.07 -27.52
C THR A 2 22.72 -20.16 -27.13
N VAL A 3 22.47 -20.03 -25.81
CA VAL A 3 21.52 -19.05 -25.27
C VAL A 3 22.11 -17.66 -25.51
N ASN A 4 21.53 -16.89 -26.42
CA ASN A 4 21.86 -15.49 -26.60
C ASN A 4 21.48 -14.75 -25.29
N LYS A 5 22.50 -14.35 -24.53
CA LYS A 5 22.29 -13.42 -23.40
C LYS A 5 21.81 -12.10 -23.96
N PRO A 6 20.73 -11.49 -23.46
CA PRO A 6 20.30 -10.18 -23.87
C PRO A 6 21.43 -9.17 -23.62
N ASN A 7 21.72 -8.37 -24.62
CA ASN A 7 22.74 -7.33 -24.56
C ASN A 7 22.23 -6.19 -23.65
N LEU A 8 22.66 -6.20 -22.39
CA LEU A 8 22.27 -5.23 -21.36
C LEU A 8 22.81 -3.80 -21.59
N ASN A 9 23.63 -3.62 -22.63
CA ASN A 9 24.30 -2.34 -22.88
C ASN A 9 23.44 -1.28 -23.59
N ASN A 10 22.18 -1.55 -23.93
CA ASN A 10 21.30 -0.61 -24.64
C ASN A 10 20.23 0.08 -23.77
N TYR A 11 20.22 -0.13 -22.47
CA TYR A 11 19.32 0.59 -21.58
C TYR A 11 20.12 1.57 -20.70
N MET A 12 20.60 2.64 -21.30
CA MET A 12 21.03 3.80 -20.52
C MET A 12 19.76 4.52 -20.06
N ILE A 13 19.34 4.24 -18.82
CA ILE A 13 18.28 5.00 -18.15
C ILE A 13 18.79 6.43 -17.99
N SER A 14 18.04 7.41 -18.47
CA SER A 14 18.40 8.83 -18.35
C SER A 14 18.35 9.27 -16.86
N GLN A 15 19.09 10.32 -16.53
CA GLN A 15 19.01 10.89 -15.17
C GLN A 15 17.59 11.38 -14.82
N GLU A 16 16.84 11.85 -15.80
CA GLU A 16 15.44 12.26 -15.63
C GLU A 16 14.53 11.08 -15.31
N GLU A 17 14.73 9.93 -15.98
CA GLU A 17 13.99 8.70 -15.67
C GLU A 17 14.33 8.17 -14.27
N ILE A 18 15.62 8.22 -13.88
CA ILE A 18 16.04 7.87 -12.52
C ILE A 18 15.38 8.80 -11.50
N LYS A 19 15.40 10.10 -11.74
CA LYS A 19 14.77 11.09 -10.88
C LYS A 19 13.26 10.88 -10.77
N SER A 20 12.58 10.71 -11.89
CA SER A 20 11.14 10.40 -11.91
C SER A 20 10.82 9.11 -11.16
N PHE A 21 11.64 8.07 -11.28
CA PHE A 21 11.48 6.82 -10.55
C PHE A 21 11.65 7.02 -9.05
N LEU A 22 12.66 7.77 -8.61
CA LEU A 22 12.97 7.98 -7.19
C LEU A 22 12.01 8.96 -6.53
N GLU A 23 11.68 10.06 -7.17
CA GLU A 23 10.90 11.16 -6.60
C GLU A 23 9.39 11.10 -6.94
N GLY A 24 9.02 10.27 -7.95
CA GLY A 24 7.69 10.28 -8.53
C GLY A 24 7.39 11.58 -9.30
N ASN A 25 6.31 11.58 -10.08
CA ASN A 25 5.92 12.76 -10.88
C ASN A 25 4.95 13.68 -10.13
N ASP A 26 4.32 13.21 -9.06
CA ASP A 26 3.43 14.04 -8.25
C ASP A 26 4.24 15.09 -7.45
N PRO A 27 3.85 16.37 -7.49
CA PRO A 27 4.56 17.44 -6.79
C PRO A 27 4.34 17.46 -5.28
N GLU A 28 3.44 16.64 -4.74
CA GLU A 28 3.12 16.67 -3.31
C GLU A 28 4.29 16.20 -2.46
N GLU A 29 4.68 17.00 -1.50
CA GLU A 29 5.81 16.79 -0.60
C GLU A 29 5.37 16.52 0.84
N HIS A 30 6.34 16.08 1.67
CA HIS A 30 6.21 15.90 3.10
C HIS A 30 5.19 14.83 3.54
N ILE A 31 4.94 13.82 2.68
CA ILE A 31 4.16 12.65 3.07
C ILE A 31 5.09 11.70 3.84
N VAL A 32 4.81 11.49 5.12
CA VAL A 32 5.61 10.60 5.99
C VAL A 32 5.01 9.20 6.14
N ALA A 33 3.69 9.08 5.95
CA ALA A 33 3.02 7.78 5.93
C ALA A 33 1.74 7.83 5.11
N ILE A 34 1.32 6.67 4.65
CA ILE A 34 0.03 6.44 4.01
C ILE A 34 -0.59 5.21 4.65
N GLU A 35 -1.84 5.34 5.04
CA GLU A 35 -2.62 4.27 5.62
C GLU A 35 -3.91 4.03 4.82
N PHE A 36 -4.35 2.79 4.80
CA PHE A 36 -5.61 2.41 4.19
C PHE A 36 -6.58 1.88 5.25
N ASP A 37 -7.72 2.53 5.38
CA ASP A 37 -8.79 2.05 6.25
C ASP A 37 -9.68 1.04 5.51
N TYR A 38 -9.56 -0.22 5.89
CA TYR A 38 -10.34 -1.31 5.33
C TYR A 38 -11.84 -1.23 5.64
N VAL A 39 -12.26 -0.43 6.61
CA VAL A 39 -13.68 -0.24 6.96
C VAL A 39 -14.33 0.78 6.03
N SER A 40 -13.71 1.93 5.86
CA SER A 40 -14.24 3.03 5.04
C SER A 40 -13.78 2.99 3.57
N ASP A 41 -12.80 2.12 3.23
CA ASP A 41 -12.20 2.01 1.90
C ASP A 41 -11.50 3.31 1.44
N HIS A 42 -10.86 4.02 2.39
CA HIS A 42 -10.19 5.29 2.14
C HIS A 42 -8.71 5.25 2.45
N ILE A 43 -7.98 6.10 1.75
CA ILE A 43 -6.58 6.42 2.03
C ILE A 43 -6.50 7.61 2.98
N TYR A 44 -5.61 7.51 3.94
CA TYR A 44 -5.19 8.62 4.81
C TYR A 44 -3.72 8.89 4.59
N LYS A 45 -3.42 10.12 4.13
CA LYS A 45 -2.04 10.62 4.01
C LYS A 45 -1.66 11.34 5.29
N ILE A 46 -0.58 10.95 5.91
CA ILE A 46 0.00 11.64 7.05
C ILE A 46 1.13 12.50 6.54
N LYS A 47 0.99 13.82 6.70
CA LYS A 47 1.97 14.82 6.26
C LYS A 47 2.61 15.46 7.48
N GLU A 48 3.91 15.66 7.42
CA GLU A 48 4.68 16.41 8.42
C GLU A 48 5.42 17.55 7.73
N VAL A 49 4.89 18.77 7.85
CA VAL A 49 5.56 19.94 7.28
C VAL A 49 6.48 20.55 8.36
N PRO A 50 7.79 20.68 8.09
CA PRO A 50 8.72 21.28 9.06
C PRO A 50 8.21 22.61 9.61
N GLY A 51 8.17 22.75 10.94
CA GLY A 51 7.67 23.92 11.65
C GLY A 51 6.15 24.12 11.69
N LYS A 52 5.36 23.28 10.99
CA LYS A 52 3.88 23.35 10.96
C LYS A 52 3.18 22.17 11.61
N GLY A 53 3.97 21.14 11.99
CA GLY A 53 3.43 19.92 12.61
C GLY A 53 2.83 18.92 11.62
N LYS A 54 2.04 17.99 12.17
CA LYS A 54 1.43 16.88 11.41
C LYS A 54 -0.01 17.19 11.01
N SER A 55 -0.41 16.70 9.85
CA SER A 55 -1.79 16.74 9.36
C SER A 55 -2.17 15.41 8.72
N ILE A 56 -3.45 15.05 8.83
CA ILE A 56 -4.01 13.86 8.19
C ILE A 56 -4.96 14.32 7.10
N VAL A 57 -4.72 13.85 5.88
CA VAL A 57 -5.53 14.20 4.70
C VAL A 57 -6.14 12.93 4.13
N ARG A 58 -7.46 12.90 4.05
CA ARG A 58 -8.21 11.81 3.42
C ARG A 58 -8.18 11.93 1.90
N ASP A 59 -8.01 10.79 1.21
CA ASP A 59 -8.06 10.67 -0.24
C ASP A 59 -8.76 9.37 -0.67
N SER A 60 -9.04 9.24 -1.95
CA SER A 60 -9.69 8.07 -2.55
C SER A 60 -8.69 7.21 -3.34
N LEU A 61 -8.95 5.90 -3.36
CA LEU A 61 -8.21 4.93 -4.16
C LEU A 61 -9.10 4.40 -5.29
N ILE A 62 -8.66 4.56 -6.54
CA ILE A 62 -9.13 3.74 -7.65
C ILE A 62 -8.31 2.46 -7.63
N ALA A 63 -8.90 1.40 -7.09
CA ALA A 63 -8.19 0.14 -6.95
C ALA A 63 -8.03 -0.57 -8.30
N PHE A 64 -6.92 -1.30 -8.48
CA PHE A 64 -6.64 -2.02 -9.70
C PHE A 64 -5.93 -3.35 -9.45
N ALA A 65 -6.03 -4.24 -10.42
CA ALA A 65 -5.27 -5.48 -10.51
C ALA A 65 -4.85 -5.75 -11.95
N TRP A 66 -3.72 -6.40 -12.14
CA TRP A 66 -3.30 -6.91 -13.43
C TRP A 66 -3.73 -8.37 -13.58
N VAL A 67 -4.28 -8.69 -14.75
CA VAL A 67 -4.83 -10.01 -15.04
C VAL A 67 -4.36 -10.50 -16.40
N GLY A 68 -3.93 -11.75 -16.47
CA GLY A 68 -3.49 -12.38 -17.73
C GLY A 68 -4.65 -12.80 -18.63
N ASP A 69 -5.71 -13.34 -18.05
CA ASP A 69 -6.89 -13.82 -18.78
C ASP A 69 -8.17 -13.56 -17.98
N LEU A 70 -9.16 -12.98 -18.66
CA LEU A 70 -10.47 -12.73 -18.07
C LEU A 70 -11.40 -13.93 -18.15
N LYS A 71 -11.10 -14.94 -18.99
CA LYS A 71 -11.92 -16.14 -19.16
C LYS A 71 -11.98 -17.00 -17.91
N GLY A 72 -11.02 -16.86 -16.99
CA GLY A 72 -11.04 -17.51 -15.68
C GLY A 72 -12.13 -17.00 -14.75
N LEU A 73 -12.71 -15.82 -15.02
CA LEU A 73 -13.82 -15.28 -14.23
C LEU A 73 -15.14 -15.94 -14.64
N ASN A 74 -15.89 -16.45 -13.69
CA ASN A 74 -17.16 -17.14 -13.91
C ASN A 74 -18.17 -16.30 -14.71
N PHE A 75 -18.18 -14.97 -14.53
CA PHE A 75 -19.06 -14.06 -15.29
C PHE A 75 -18.74 -14.05 -16.79
N TYR A 76 -17.47 -14.27 -17.17
CA TYR A 76 -17.03 -14.27 -18.56
C TYR A 76 -17.37 -15.57 -19.30
N GLN A 77 -17.76 -16.62 -18.55
CA GLN A 77 -18.31 -17.83 -19.09
C GLN A 77 -19.83 -17.72 -19.32
N GLY A 78 -20.44 -16.67 -18.74
CA GLY A 78 -21.89 -16.41 -18.84
C GLY A 78 -22.25 -15.48 -19.99
N SER A 79 -23.51 -15.04 -19.99
CA SER A 79 -24.03 -14.10 -20.99
C SER A 79 -23.38 -12.69 -20.86
N LYS A 80 -23.39 -11.92 -21.97
CA LYS A 80 -22.97 -10.52 -21.96
C LYS A 80 -23.76 -9.67 -20.95
N ALA A 81 -25.00 -10.04 -20.66
CA ALA A 81 -25.80 -9.35 -19.64
C ALA A 81 -25.26 -9.55 -18.25
N LEU A 82 -24.88 -10.78 -17.85
CA LEU A 82 -24.26 -11.07 -16.57
C LEU A 82 -22.90 -10.36 -16.40
N GLN A 83 -22.10 -10.31 -17.47
CA GLN A 83 -20.82 -9.57 -17.43
C GLN A 83 -21.08 -8.08 -17.18
N LYS A 84 -22.03 -7.47 -17.89
CA LYS A 84 -22.37 -6.06 -17.74
C LYS A 84 -22.91 -5.75 -16.33
N GLU A 85 -23.74 -6.64 -15.80
CA GLU A 85 -24.27 -6.51 -14.44
C GLU A 85 -23.16 -6.57 -13.39
N ALA A 86 -22.26 -7.57 -13.47
CA ALA A 86 -21.12 -7.68 -12.57
C ALA A 86 -20.20 -6.46 -12.65
N MET A 87 -19.89 -5.99 -13.85
CA MET A 87 -19.08 -4.79 -14.05
C MET A 87 -19.75 -3.55 -13.43
N SER A 88 -21.05 -3.36 -13.63
CA SER A 88 -21.79 -2.24 -13.05
C SER A 88 -21.90 -2.31 -11.53
N LYS A 89 -22.17 -3.50 -10.97
CA LYS A 89 -22.27 -3.74 -9.52
C LYS A 89 -21.00 -3.27 -8.78
N TYR A 90 -19.83 -3.58 -9.34
CA TYR A 90 -18.53 -3.29 -8.71
C TYR A 90 -17.81 -2.07 -9.29
N GLY A 91 -18.42 -1.36 -10.23
CA GLY A 91 -17.81 -0.21 -10.90
C GLY A 91 -16.55 -0.56 -11.69
N ILE A 92 -16.55 -1.71 -12.38
CA ILE A 92 -15.39 -2.27 -13.06
C ILE A 92 -15.16 -1.62 -14.41
N ILE A 93 -13.91 -1.27 -14.67
CA ILE A 93 -13.36 -0.85 -15.96
C ILE A 93 -12.20 -1.79 -16.29
N ILE A 94 -12.13 -2.25 -17.53
CA ILE A 94 -11.09 -3.16 -18.01
C ILE A 94 -10.33 -2.49 -19.14
N ASP A 95 -9.05 -2.24 -18.91
CA ASP A 95 -8.12 -1.71 -19.89
C ASP A 95 -7.22 -2.84 -20.40
N LYS A 96 -7.07 -2.92 -21.71
CA LYS A 96 -6.12 -3.85 -22.32
C LYS A 96 -4.73 -3.22 -22.34
N LEU A 97 -3.80 -3.91 -21.69
CA LEU A 97 -2.40 -3.48 -21.69
C LEU A 97 -1.75 -3.75 -23.04
N ARG A 98 -0.98 -2.79 -23.52
CA ARG A 98 -0.20 -2.87 -24.76
C ARG A 98 1.16 -2.22 -24.54
N THR A 99 2.18 -2.68 -25.24
CA THR A 99 3.47 -2.00 -25.31
C THR A 99 3.36 -0.74 -26.18
N ASP A 100 4.34 0.16 -26.11
CA ASP A 100 4.42 1.39 -26.92
C ASP A 100 4.30 1.14 -28.41
N ASN A 101 4.71 -0.05 -28.88
CA ASN A 101 4.56 -0.50 -30.27
C ASN A 101 3.20 -1.19 -30.55
N ASN A 102 2.20 -1.00 -29.69
CA ASN A 102 0.88 -1.62 -29.82
C ASN A 102 0.90 -3.16 -29.78
N LYS A 103 2.01 -3.77 -29.39
CA LYS A 103 2.16 -5.21 -29.21
C LYS A 103 1.56 -5.62 -27.85
N ARG A 104 1.09 -6.86 -27.78
CA ARG A 104 0.65 -7.48 -26.53
C ARG A 104 1.86 -7.67 -25.63
N LEU A 105 1.73 -7.38 -24.32
CA LEU A 105 2.74 -7.77 -23.36
C LEU A 105 2.90 -9.30 -23.41
N GLU A 106 4.14 -9.77 -23.64
CA GLU A 106 4.39 -11.20 -23.91
C GLU A 106 4.31 -12.05 -22.64
N GLU A 107 4.43 -11.46 -21.45
CA GLU A 107 4.45 -12.18 -20.19
C GLU A 107 3.15 -12.03 -19.40
N GLY A 108 2.22 -12.92 -19.69
CA GLY A 108 1.15 -13.30 -18.76
C GLY A 108 0.09 -12.26 -18.41
N LEU A 109 0.41 -11.02 -18.11
CA LEU A 109 -0.54 -9.99 -17.70
C LEU A 109 -0.99 -9.13 -18.88
N THR A 110 -2.26 -9.22 -19.25
CA THR A 110 -2.77 -8.61 -20.50
C THR A 110 -3.79 -7.50 -20.25
N PHE A 111 -4.39 -7.47 -19.08
CA PHE A 111 -5.45 -6.54 -18.74
C PHE A 111 -5.17 -5.87 -17.40
N MET A 112 -5.57 -4.59 -17.28
CA MET A 112 -5.73 -3.92 -16.01
C MET A 112 -7.22 -3.82 -15.71
N VAL A 113 -7.64 -4.39 -14.60
CA VAL A 113 -9.00 -4.32 -14.09
C VAL A 113 -9.04 -3.31 -12.97
N LYS A 114 -9.85 -2.25 -13.12
CA LYS A 114 -10.00 -1.17 -12.15
C LYS A 114 -11.39 -1.19 -11.53
N SER A 115 -11.51 -0.78 -10.27
CA SER A 115 -12.80 -0.50 -9.64
C SER A 115 -12.91 0.97 -9.25
N MET A 116 -13.92 1.64 -9.78
CA MET A 116 -14.29 3.01 -9.38
C MET A 116 -14.97 3.06 -8.00
N LYS A 117 -15.32 1.91 -7.44
CA LYS A 117 -15.95 1.77 -6.12
C LYS A 117 -14.95 1.35 -5.03
N GLY A 118 -13.64 1.31 -5.35
CA GLY A 118 -12.56 1.09 -4.42
C GLY A 118 -12.08 -0.36 -4.31
N TYR A 119 -11.24 -0.60 -3.30
CA TYR A 119 -10.46 -1.82 -3.13
C TYR A 119 -11.32 -3.02 -2.74
N ARG A 120 -12.29 -2.83 -1.83
CA ARG A 120 -13.18 -3.91 -1.41
C ARG A 120 -14.08 -4.36 -2.55
N ALA A 121 -14.59 -3.42 -3.36
CA ALA A 121 -15.41 -3.74 -4.51
C ALA A 121 -14.62 -4.55 -5.57
N LEU A 122 -13.35 -4.18 -5.81
CA LEU A 122 -12.47 -4.95 -6.71
C LEU A 122 -12.20 -6.36 -6.18
N THR A 123 -11.85 -6.47 -4.90
CA THR A 123 -11.62 -7.77 -4.24
C THR A 123 -12.85 -8.67 -4.33
N GLN A 124 -14.03 -8.10 -4.06
CA GLN A 124 -15.29 -8.86 -4.13
C GLN A 124 -15.65 -9.26 -5.55
N PHE A 125 -15.38 -8.40 -6.55
CA PHE A 125 -15.54 -8.75 -7.96
C PHE A 125 -14.76 -10.01 -8.33
N PHE A 126 -13.50 -10.10 -7.92
CA PHE A 126 -12.67 -11.28 -8.21
C PHE A 126 -13.18 -12.52 -7.46
N ARG A 127 -13.54 -12.40 -6.18
CA ARG A 127 -14.08 -13.51 -5.40
C ARG A 127 -15.38 -14.06 -5.97
N ASP A 128 -16.32 -13.21 -6.32
CA ASP A 128 -17.57 -13.60 -6.96
C ASP A 128 -17.32 -14.20 -8.36
N GLY A 129 -16.23 -13.79 -9.01
CA GLY A 129 -15.74 -14.37 -10.25
C GLY A 129 -15.00 -15.70 -10.11
N GLY A 130 -14.85 -16.20 -8.89
CA GLY A 130 -14.17 -17.47 -8.61
C GLY A 130 -12.65 -17.37 -8.53
N ILE A 131 -12.10 -16.15 -8.42
CA ILE A 131 -10.67 -15.90 -8.20
C ILE A 131 -10.48 -15.45 -6.75
N ASP A 132 -9.65 -16.19 -5.99
CA ASP A 132 -9.13 -15.68 -4.72
C ASP A 132 -7.92 -14.79 -5.00
N PRO A 133 -8.01 -13.47 -4.74
CA PRO A 133 -6.91 -12.53 -5.00
C PRO A 133 -5.59 -12.85 -4.27
N TRP A 134 -5.67 -13.64 -3.20
CA TRP A 134 -4.55 -13.99 -2.34
C TRP A 134 -4.17 -15.48 -2.43
N GLY A 135 -4.87 -16.24 -3.25
CA GLY A 135 -4.66 -17.68 -3.43
C GLY A 135 -3.39 -17.99 -4.21
N GLU A 136 -2.67 -19.05 -3.82
CA GLU A 136 -1.43 -19.46 -4.48
C GLU A 136 -1.61 -19.83 -5.96
N LYS A 137 -2.77 -20.37 -6.32
CA LYS A 137 -3.07 -20.83 -7.70
C LYS A 137 -3.25 -19.70 -8.73
N THR A 138 -3.32 -18.46 -8.26
CA THR A 138 -3.59 -17.29 -9.13
C THR A 138 -2.35 -16.47 -9.45
N LYS A 139 -1.21 -16.74 -8.81
CA LYS A 139 0.01 -15.91 -8.88
C LYS A 139 0.56 -15.69 -10.31
N ASP A 140 0.44 -16.68 -11.19
CA ASP A 140 1.02 -16.59 -12.54
C ASP A 140 0.22 -15.74 -13.53
N LYS A 141 -1.05 -15.45 -13.22
CA LYS A 141 -1.97 -14.75 -14.13
C LYS A 141 -2.75 -13.62 -13.47
N PHE A 142 -2.43 -13.30 -12.24
CA PHE A 142 -3.11 -12.31 -11.44
C PHE A 142 -2.14 -11.64 -10.48
N LEU A 143 -2.13 -10.32 -10.48
CA LEU A 143 -1.34 -9.52 -9.55
C LEU A 143 -2.21 -8.38 -9.00
N MET A 144 -2.44 -8.41 -7.71
CA MET A 144 -3.09 -7.34 -6.96
C MET A 144 -2.19 -6.91 -5.81
N LEU A 145 -1.73 -5.67 -5.84
CA LEU A 145 -0.91 -5.12 -4.77
C LEU A 145 -1.77 -4.68 -3.58
N PRO A 146 -1.20 -4.56 -2.38
CA PRO A 146 -1.84 -3.89 -1.26
C PRO A 146 -2.30 -2.47 -1.61
N PRO A 147 -3.35 -1.93 -0.93
CA PRO A 147 -3.95 -0.65 -1.31
C PRO A 147 -3.01 0.54 -1.26
N VAL A 148 -2.08 0.56 -0.31
CA VAL A 148 -1.10 1.65 -0.16
C VAL A 148 -0.15 1.71 -1.35
N GLU A 149 0.38 0.56 -1.79
CA GLU A 149 1.24 0.45 -2.97
C GLU A 149 0.49 0.84 -4.24
N GLN A 150 -0.76 0.39 -4.38
CA GLN A 150 -1.61 0.81 -5.51
C GLN A 150 -1.79 2.33 -5.55
N TYR A 151 -2.02 2.94 -4.38
CA TYR A 151 -2.19 4.39 -4.28
C TYR A 151 -0.90 5.13 -4.67
N LEU A 152 0.25 4.72 -4.13
CA LEU A 152 1.55 5.31 -4.46
C LEU A 152 1.86 5.22 -5.96
N ILE A 153 1.59 4.07 -6.58
CA ILE A 153 1.81 3.84 -8.01
C ILE A 153 0.84 4.70 -8.84
N SER A 154 -0.47 4.61 -8.56
CA SER A 154 -1.49 5.27 -9.38
C SER A 154 -1.47 6.80 -9.29
N LYS A 155 -0.95 7.35 -8.21
CA LYS A 155 -0.79 8.79 -7.97
C LYS A 155 0.64 9.27 -8.22
N GLU A 156 1.56 8.37 -8.60
CA GLU A 156 2.98 8.67 -8.81
C GLU A 156 3.65 9.38 -7.62
N LYS A 157 3.16 9.07 -6.40
CA LYS A 157 3.65 9.66 -5.16
C LYS A 157 4.83 8.90 -4.57
N ARG A 158 5.65 9.62 -3.80
CA ARG A 158 6.72 9.03 -3.00
C ARG A 158 6.62 9.54 -1.56
N LEU A 159 6.92 8.63 -0.63
CA LEU A 159 7.09 9.00 0.76
C LEU A 159 8.40 9.79 0.91
N PHE A 160 8.43 10.68 1.89
CA PHE A 160 9.59 11.46 2.32
C PHE A 160 10.15 12.43 1.27
N LYS A 161 9.44 12.69 0.16
CA LYS A 161 9.79 13.74 -0.78
C LYS A 161 9.76 15.11 -0.09
N GLY A 162 10.74 15.98 -0.35
CA GLY A 162 10.85 17.30 0.25
C GLY A 162 11.55 17.34 1.63
N PHE A 163 12.04 16.19 2.13
CA PHE A 163 12.97 16.15 3.25
C PHE A 163 14.41 16.06 2.72
N GLU A 164 15.24 17.02 3.09
CA GLU A 164 16.66 17.05 2.64
C GLU A 164 17.51 16.10 3.48
N GLU A 165 17.22 16.04 4.78
CA GLU A 165 17.97 15.25 5.73
C GLU A 165 17.07 14.24 6.46
N TYR A 166 17.62 13.06 6.74
CA TYR A 166 16.90 12.03 7.52
C TYR A 166 16.47 12.53 8.91
N ASN A 167 17.20 13.49 9.46
CA ASN A 167 16.89 14.10 10.74
C ASN A 167 15.75 15.12 10.70
N ASP A 168 15.30 15.54 9.52
CA ASP A 168 14.14 16.44 9.39
C ASP A 168 12.84 15.73 9.75
N ILE A 169 12.80 14.41 9.56
CA ILE A 169 11.66 13.57 9.91
C ILE A 169 11.66 13.30 11.41
N THR A 170 10.57 13.65 12.10
CA THR A 170 10.39 13.30 13.51
C THR A 170 10.09 11.81 13.64
N ARG A 171 10.98 11.10 14.32
CA ARG A 171 10.87 9.67 14.57
C ARG A 171 10.59 9.42 16.05
N PHE A 172 9.55 8.66 16.30
CA PHE A 172 9.20 8.19 17.63
C PHE A 172 9.52 6.70 17.71
N GLY A 173 10.38 6.33 18.66
CA GLY A 173 10.66 4.94 19.01
C GLY A 173 10.14 4.65 20.39
N PHE A 174 9.57 3.47 20.57
CA PHE A 174 9.20 2.97 21.89
C PHE A 174 9.58 1.50 22.03
N ASP A 175 9.72 1.09 23.26
CA ASP A 175 10.03 -0.28 23.64
C ASP A 175 9.19 -0.67 24.85
N LEU A 176 8.76 -1.93 24.92
CA LEU A 176 7.93 -2.49 25.99
C LEU A 176 8.65 -3.66 26.64
N GLU A 177 8.84 -3.57 27.95
CA GLU A 177 9.32 -4.70 28.74
C GLU A 177 8.13 -5.38 29.45
N THR A 178 8.02 -6.69 29.24
CA THR A 178 6.89 -7.49 29.74
C THR A 178 7.35 -8.64 30.62
N THR A 179 6.51 -9.06 31.56
CA THR A 179 6.78 -10.20 32.43
C THR A 179 6.66 -11.55 31.73
N SER A 180 6.02 -11.60 30.54
CA SER A 180 5.88 -12.80 29.71
C SER A 180 5.73 -12.39 28.25
N LEU A 181 6.17 -13.24 27.31
CA LEU A 181 5.93 -13.08 25.88
C LEU A 181 4.50 -13.47 25.48
N GLU A 182 3.79 -14.20 26.34
CA GLU A 182 2.40 -14.57 26.11
C GLU A 182 1.47 -13.42 26.53
N PRO A 183 0.71 -12.81 25.59
CA PRO A 183 -0.11 -11.62 25.88
C PRO A 183 -1.18 -11.82 26.95
N LYS A 184 -1.61 -13.07 27.19
CA LYS A 184 -2.62 -13.41 28.19
C LYS A 184 -2.10 -13.41 29.63
N ASP A 185 -0.79 -13.72 29.78
CA ASP A 185 -0.15 -13.92 31.06
C ASP A 185 0.91 -12.83 31.35
N GLY A 186 1.16 -11.99 30.36
CA GLY A 186 2.14 -10.92 30.42
C GLY A 186 1.57 -9.61 30.94
N ARG A 187 2.34 -8.92 31.77
CA ARG A 187 2.10 -7.55 32.22
C ARG A 187 3.24 -6.67 31.75
N ILE A 188 2.93 -5.46 31.27
CA ILE A 188 3.95 -4.46 30.94
C ILE A 188 4.46 -3.83 32.25
N PHE A 189 5.75 -3.95 32.51
CA PHE A 189 6.36 -3.34 33.69
C PHE A 189 7.21 -2.12 33.38
N MET A 190 7.59 -1.89 32.10
CA MET A 190 8.31 -0.71 31.67
C MET A 190 7.97 -0.33 30.24
N ILE A 191 7.84 0.97 29.97
CA ILE A 191 7.62 1.56 28.65
C ILE A 191 8.71 2.61 28.43
N GLY A 192 9.63 2.36 27.49
CA GLY A 192 10.63 3.31 27.05
C GLY A 192 10.16 4.07 25.81
N MET A 193 10.35 5.38 25.78
CA MET A 193 9.97 6.24 24.64
C MET A 193 11.09 7.22 24.33
N LYS A 194 11.36 7.43 23.04
CA LYS A 194 12.31 8.45 22.59
C LYS A 194 11.95 9.03 21.25
N THR A 195 12.42 10.24 20.97
CA THR A 195 12.44 10.80 19.63
C THR A 195 13.85 11.23 19.24
N ASN A 196 14.10 11.36 17.92
CA ASN A 196 15.34 11.97 17.42
C ASN A 196 15.43 13.49 17.68
N LYS A 197 14.37 14.10 18.24
CA LYS A 197 14.31 15.52 18.61
C LYS A 197 14.60 15.77 20.11
N GLY A 198 15.15 14.76 20.80
CA GLY A 198 15.59 14.91 22.19
C GLY A 198 14.56 14.55 23.27
N PHE A 199 13.35 14.13 22.89
CA PHE A 199 12.40 13.59 23.87
C PHE A 199 12.86 12.19 24.32
N LEU A 200 12.88 11.97 25.62
CA LEU A 200 13.16 10.68 26.27
C LEU A 200 12.27 10.56 27.50
N LYS A 201 11.58 9.44 27.63
CA LYS A 201 10.76 9.14 28.80
C LYS A 201 10.73 7.64 29.06
N VAL A 202 10.76 7.28 30.34
CA VAL A 202 10.57 5.91 30.81
C VAL A 202 9.43 5.91 31.83
N ILE A 203 8.49 5.00 31.66
CA ILE A 203 7.38 4.75 32.59
C ILE A 203 7.59 3.38 33.19
N GLU A 204 7.73 3.30 34.49
CA GLU A 204 7.80 2.04 35.25
C GLU A 204 6.44 1.74 35.88
N CYS A 205 6.00 0.47 35.77
CA CYS A 205 4.71 -0.01 36.25
C CYS A 205 4.92 -1.19 37.20
N LYS A 206 4.75 -0.99 38.51
CA LYS A 206 4.98 -2.01 39.54
C LYS A 206 3.81 -3.00 39.70
N ASN A 207 2.62 -2.61 39.30
CA ASN A 207 1.40 -3.37 39.40
C ASN A 207 0.43 -3.05 38.28
N GLU A 208 -0.70 -3.76 38.15
CA GLU A 208 -1.70 -3.59 37.10
C GLU A 208 -2.32 -2.18 37.05
N ASP A 209 -2.52 -1.55 38.20
CA ASP A 209 -3.09 -0.19 38.23
C ASP A 209 -2.10 0.85 37.71
N GLU A 210 -0.80 0.67 37.95
CA GLU A 210 0.26 1.49 37.40
C GLU A 210 0.45 1.23 35.90
N GLU A 211 0.32 -0.03 35.45
CA GLU A 211 0.32 -0.39 34.05
C GLU A 211 -0.80 0.32 33.27
N ARG A 212 -2.03 0.27 33.76
CA ARG A 212 -3.16 0.97 33.15
C ARG A 212 -2.91 2.48 33.03
N ARG A 213 -2.40 3.11 34.09
CA ARG A 213 -2.06 4.53 34.08
C ARG A 213 -0.89 4.81 33.11
N GLY A 214 0.13 3.97 33.12
CA GLY A 214 1.27 4.08 32.24
C GLY A 214 0.90 3.97 30.75
N LEU A 215 -0.01 3.06 30.40
CA LEU A 215 -0.54 2.94 29.05
C LEU A 215 -1.35 4.18 28.63
N VAL A 216 -2.21 4.71 29.52
CA VAL A 216 -2.93 5.97 29.24
C VAL A 216 -1.94 7.12 29.02
N GLU A 217 -0.91 7.22 29.84
CA GLU A 217 0.14 8.22 29.69
C GLU A 217 0.92 8.06 28.38
N PHE A 218 1.26 6.83 28.00
CA PHE A 218 1.92 6.51 26.73
C PHE A 218 1.10 6.96 25.53
N PHE A 219 -0.21 6.66 25.49
CA PHE A 219 -1.07 7.06 24.37
C PHE A 219 -1.38 8.57 24.32
N ASN A 220 -1.14 9.31 25.40
CA ASN A 220 -1.30 10.77 25.45
C ASN A 220 0.00 11.54 25.24
N THR A 221 1.12 10.85 25.02
CA THR A 221 2.44 11.43 24.76
C THR A 221 2.66 11.66 23.27
#